data_935ee1db801ad7a38203dbf574240870
#
_entry.id   935ee1db801ad7a38203dbf574240870
#
_cell.length_a   1.000
_cell.length_b   1.000
_cell.length_c   1.000
_cell.angle_alpha   90.00
_cell.angle_beta   90.00
_cell.angle_gamma   90.00
#
_symmetry.space_group_name_H-M   'P 1'
#
loop_
_entity.id
_entity.type
_entity.pdbx_description
1 polymer ?
#
loop_
_entity_poly.entity_id
_entity_poly.type
_entity_poly.pdbx_seq_one_letter_code
_entity_poly.pdbx_strand_id
1 'polypeptide(L)'
;MALGRDMKGDNFKVVSIIGDGALTGGMALEAINHAGHLPKTNMLVVLNDNEMSISPNVGAISRYLNKMRLSPPMQFLQDNLEEQFKQIPFVGETFTPEMERLKGGMKRLAVSKVGAVIEELGFTYMGPVDGHNLEELITTFKQAHQIPGPVLVHVATTKGKGYAVAEKDKVSYHAQNPFNLATGKALPASKPKPPKYSKVFAHTLVKLAENNPKIIGITAAMATGTGLDKLHAKFPKQYIDVGIAEQHAVTLAAGLACEGMRPVVGIYSTFLQRAYDQIIHDVCIQKLPVFFCLDRAGIVGADGPTHQGMYDIAYLRCIPNMVVMAPKDEGELQRMVVTGIEYRDGAIAMRYPRGNGYGVPLMEEGWEAIPIGKGEILRHGDDVLILGYGSMVNSAMQTAEILSEHGVAATVVNARFVKPLDTELIMPLAQRIGQVVTMEEGCLMGGFGSAVLEAFMDNNVLVPVLRLGVPDKLVDHAKPDESKVDLGLTPSQMAERILQSFKPKLSTVNV
;
A
#
# COMPACT_ATOMS: atom_id res chain seq x y z
N MET A 1 -13.57 -11.14 18.54
CA MET A 1 -14.94 -11.71 18.47
C MET A 1 -15.02 -13.04 19.23
N ALA A 2 -14.19 -14.07 18.94
CA ALA A 2 -14.24 -15.36 19.64
C ALA A 2 -14.09 -15.23 21.15
N LEU A 3 -13.07 -14.56 21.66
CA LEU A 3 -12.89 -14.28 23.09
C LEU A 3 -14.05 -13.49 23.68
N GLY A 4 -14.56 -12.47 22.99
CA GLY A 4 -15.72 -11.71 23.47
C GLY A 4 -16.99 -12.55 23.55
N ARG A 5 -17.20 -13.49 22.62
CA ARG A 5 -18.26 -14.48 22.68
C ARG A 5 -18.12 -15.35 23.92
N ASP A 6 -16.91 -15.90 24.13
CA ASP A 6 -16.63 -16.81 25.28
C ASP A 6 -16.83 -16.08 26.62
N MET A 7 -16.37 -14.83 26.74
CA MET A 7 -16.56 -14.01 27.94
C MET A 7 -18.03 -13.70 28.22
N LYS A 8 -18.88 -13.61 27.19
CA LYS A 8 -20.32 -13.39 27.33
C LYS A 8 -21.10 -14.70 27.57
N GLY A 9 -20.49 -15.86 27.39
CA GLY A 9 -21.18 -17.15 27.41
C GLY A 9 -22.06 -17.40 26.18
N ASP A 10 -21.87 -16.65 25.10
CA ASP A 10 -22.55 -16.85 23.84
C ASP A 10 -22.00 -18.09 23.08
N ASN A 11 -22.74 -18.58 22.07
CA ASN A 11 -22.37 -19.78 21.34
C ASN A 11 -22.30 -19.62 19.80
N PHE A 12 -22.35 -18.39 19.28
CA PHE A 12 -22.25 -18.14 17.85
C PHE A 12 -20.88 -18.56 17.27
N LYS A 13 -20.88 -18.92 16.02
CA LYS A 13 -19.65 -19.34 15.33
C LYS A 13 -18.83 -18.12 14.88
N VAL A 14 -17.51 -18.21 15.01
CA VAL A 14 -16.56 -17.21 14.53
C VAL A 14 -15.67 -17.83 13.49
N VAL A 15 -15.68 -17.28 12.28
CA VAL A 15 -14.88 -17.74 11.13
C VAL A 15 -14.02 -16.58 10.64
N SER A 16 -12.72 -16.81 10.51
CA SER A 16 -11.76 -15.91 9.89
C SER A 16 -11.34 -16.48 8.54
N ILE A 17 -11.48 -15.72 7.47
CA ILE A 17 -11.00 -16.12 6.12
C ILE A 17 -9.75 -15.31 5.81
N ILE A 18 -8.65 -16.01 5.52
CA ILE A 18 -7.36 -15.40 5.21
C ILE A 18 -6.80 -15.96 3.90
N GLY A 19 -6.27 -15.11 3.04
CA GLY A 19 -5.51 -15.55 1.86
C GLY A 19 -4.08 -15.97 2.21
N ASP A 20 -3.50 -16.83 1.42
CA ASP A 20 -2.12 -17.32 1.53
C ASP A 20 -1.07 -16.19 1.46
N GLY A 21 -1.30 -15.18 0.60
CA GLY A 21 -0.49 -13.97 0.57
C GLY A 21 -0.54 -13.19 1.89
N ALA A 22 -1.74 -13.01 2.47
CA ALA A 22 -1.91 -12.30 3.74
C ALA A 22 -1.32 -13.07 4.93
N LEU A 23 -1.22 -14.41 4.85
CA LEU A 23 -0.57 -15.24 5.86
C LEU A 23 0.94 -14.96 5.98
N THR A 24 1.57 -14.36 4.96
CA THR A 24 2.98 -13.95 5.02
C THR A 24 3.20 -12.71 5.90
N GLY A 25 2.15 -11.99 6.27
CA GLY A 25 2.22 -10.79 7.13
C GLY A 25 2.40 -11.14 8.60
N GLY A 26 3.20 -10.35 9.32
CA GLY A 26 3.50 -10.56 10.74
C GLY A 26 2.26 -10.65 11.62
N MET A 27 1.28 -9.75 11.44
CA MET A 27 0.03 -9.72 12.22
C MET A 27 -0.75 -11.06 12.11
N ALA A 28 -0.76 -11.71 10.95
CA ALA A 28 -1.43 -13.00 10.77
C ALA A 28 -0.74 -14.09 11.57
N LEU A 29 0.61 -14.12 11.57
CA LEU A 29 1.39 -15.08 12.35
C LEU A 29 1.27 -14.85 13.85
N GLU A 30 1.27 -13.59 14.30
CA GLU A 30 1.03 -13.22 15.69
C GLU A 30 -0.37 -13.67 16.16
N ALA A 31 -1.39 -13.48 15.31
CA ALA A 31 -2.75 -13.92 15.62
C ALA A 31 -2.88 -15.45 15.70
N ILE A 32 -2.22 -16.19 14.80
CA ILE A 32 -2.18 -17.66 14.82
C ILE A 32 -1.49 -18.14 16.10
N ASN A 33 -0.31 -17.59 16.41
CA ASN A 33 0.41 -17.91 17.63
C ASN A 33 -0.45 -17.69 18.90
N HIS A 34 -1.13 -16.55 18.98
CA HIS A 34 -2.00 -16.26 20.13
C HIS A 34 -3.23 -17.17 20.17
N ALA A 35 -3.90 -17.40 19.04
CA ALA A 35 -5.09 -18.24 18.98
C ALA A 35 -4.78 -19.70 19.36
N GLY A 36 -3.65 -20.24 18.92
CA GLY A 36 -3.21 -21.59 19.30
C GLY A 36 -2.91 -21.76 20.77
N HIS A 37 -2.53 -20.69 21.48
CA HIS A 37 -2.37 -20.69 22.94
C HIS A 37 -3.72 -20.76 23.70
N LEU A 38 -4.86 -20.62 23.00
CA LEU A 38 -6.19 -20.57 23.58
C LEU A 38 -7.02 -21.82 23.21
N PRO A 39 -6.68 -23.02 23.72
CA PRO A 39 -7.23 -24.30 23.25
C PRO A 39 -8.75 -24.47 23.53
N LYS A 40 -9.33 -23.64 24.39
CA LYS A 40 -10.77 -23.68 24.70
C LYS A 40 -11.59 -22.72 23.84
N THR A 41 -10.94 -21.82 23.08
CA THR A 41 -11.63 -20.84 22.25
C THR A 41 -11.92 -21.46 20.88
N ASN A 42 -13.18 -21.78 20.63
CA ASN A 42 -13.61 -22.33 19.35
C ASN A 42 -13.56 -21.24 18.26
N MET A 43 -12.67 -21.42 17.28
CA MET A 43 -12.50 -20.52 16.16
C MET A 43 -12.15 -21.32 14.90
N LEU A 44 -12.76 -20.97 13.79
CA LEU A 44 -12.43 -21.53 12.48
C LEU A 44 -11.64 -20.52 11.65
N VAL A 45 -10.45 -20.90 11.22
CA VAL A 45 -9.64 -20.17 10.26
C VAL A 45 -9.70 -20.89 8.91
N VAL A 46 -10.17 -20.23 7.88
CA VAL A 46 -10.19 -20.72 6.50
C VAL A 46 -9.02 -20.09 5.76
N LEU A 47 -8.02 -20.88 5.43
CA LEU A 47 -6.88 -20.46 4.61
C LEU A 47 -7.22 -20.70 3.14
N ASN A 48 -7.51 -19.63 2.40
CA ASN A 48 -7.72 -19.67 0.97
C ASN A 48 -6.38 -19.58 0.24
N ASP A 49 -5.88 -20.72 -0.22
CA ASP A 49 -4.61 -20.84 -0.92
C ASP A 49 -4.82 -20.91 -2.43
N ASN A 50 -4.40 -19.87 -3.13
CA ASN A 50 -4.41 -19.79 -4.60
C ASN A 50 -3.04 -19.45 -5.20
N GLU A 51 -1.97 -19.51 -4.41
CA GLU A 51 -0.57 -19.21 -4.76
C GLU A 51 -0.30 -17.76 -5.17
N MET A 52 -1.26 -16.87 -4.96
CA MET A 52 -1.21 -15.51 -5.48
C MET A 52 -1.66 -14.49 -4.42
N SER A 53 -0.91 -13.41 -4.36
CA SER A 53 -1.41 -12.11 -3.92
C SER A 53 -1.82 -11.28 -5.16
N ILE A 54 -1.22 -10.14 -5.40
CA ILE A 54 -1.28 -9.45 -6.71
C ILE A 54 -0.37 -10.16 -7.71
N SER A 55 0.81 -10.59 -7.28
CA SER A 55 1.79 -11.42 -7.98
C SER A 55 1.93 -12.79 -7.31
N PRO A 56 2.67 -13.74 -7.87
CA PRO A 56 2.99 -14.99 -7.19
C PRO A 56 3.59 -14.74 -5.80
N ASN A 57 3.14 -15.48 -4.81
CA ASN A 57 3.61 -15.32 -3.44
C ASN A 57 5.09 -15.72 -3.30
N VAL A 58 5.81 -14.99 -2.44
CA VAL A 58 7.24 -15.20 -2.17
C VAL A 58 7.48 -15.71 -0.76
N GLY A 59 8.67 -16.28 -0.52
CA GLY A 59 9.14 -16.66 0.80
C GLY A 59 8.95 -18.14 1.16
N ALA A 60 9.41 -18.49 2.36
CA ALA A 60 9.42 -19.88 2.84
C ALA A 60 8.03 -20.41 3.15
N ILE A 61 7.15 -19.55 3.69
CA ILE A 61 5.75 -19.91 3.99
C ILE A 61 5.01 -20.28 2.71
N SER A 62 5.17 -19.49 1.65
CA SER A 62 4.56 -19.79 0.34
C SER A 62 5.05 -21.14 -0.20
N ARG A 63 6.36 -21.42 -0.14
CA ARG A 63 6.91 -22.73 -0.53
C ARG A 63 6.38 -23.88 0.34
N TYR A 64 6.16 -23.61 1.62
CA TYR A 64 5.59 -24.60 2.52
C TYR A 64 4.13 -24.90 2.14
N LEU A 65 3.30 -23.87 1.93
CA LEU A 65 1.91 -24.01 1.49
C LEU A 65 1.81 -24.77 0.15
N ASN A 66 2.68 -24.49 -0.81
CA ASN A 66 2.72 -25.24 -2.08
C ASN A 66 3.02 -26.72 -1.89
N LYS A 67 3.89 -27.07 -0.95
CA LYS A 67 4.10 -28.48 -0.60
C LYS A 67 2.83 -29.11 0.00
N MET A 68 2.11 -28.35 0.83
CA MET A 68 0.85 -28.80 1.42
C MET A 68 -0.21 -29.05 0.33
N ARG A 69 -0.36 -28.13 -0.60
CA ARG A 69 -1.33 -28.20 -1.70
C ARG A 69 -1.08 -29.39 -2.64
N LEU A 70 0.18 -29.72 -2.90
CA LEU A 70 0.57 -30.86 -3.76
C LEU A 70 0.53 -32.19 -3.04
N SER A 71 0.26 -32.22 -1.74
CA SER A 71 0.13 -33.47 -0.99
C SER A 71 -1.21 -34.16 -1.30
N PRO A 72 -1.26 -35.48 -1.37
CA PRO A 72 -2.52 -36.20 -1.59
C PRO A 72 -3.56 -35.81 -0.54
N PRO A 73 -4.85 -35.71 -0.91
CA PRO A 73 -5.93 -35.46 0.03
C PRO A 73 -5.89 -36.46 1.19
N MET A 74 -6.16 -36.01 2.41
CA MET A 74 -6.15 -36.84 3.62
C MET A 74 -7.06 -38.08 3.47
N GLN A 75 -8.20 -37.95 2.81
CA GLN A 75 -9.12 -39.05 2.52
C GLN A 75 -8.46 -40.14 1.67
N PHE A 76 -7.74 -39.75 0.60
CA PHE A 76 -7.03 -40.70 -0.25
C PHE A 76 -5.97 -41.51 0.51
N LEU A 77 -5.29 -40.89 1.46
CA LEU A 77 -4.33 -41.57 2.33
C LEU A 77 -5.02 -42.47 3.37
N GLN A 78 -6.19 -42.05 3.88
CA GLN A 78 -7.00 -42.86 4.80
C GLN A 78 -7.59 -44.11 4.10
N ASP A 79 -8.17 -43.93 2.91
CA ASP A 79 -8.79 -45.01 2.13
C ASP A 79 -7.75 -46.04 1.68
N ASN A 80 -6.58 -45.59 1.21
CA ASN A 80 -5.49 -46.48 0.85
C ASN A 80 -4.88 -47.22 2.07
N LEU A 81 -4.79 -46.57 3.22
CA LEU A 81 -4.34 -47.24 4.46
C LEU A 81 -5.39 -48.23 4.95
N GLU A 82 -6.69 -47.92 4.89
CA GLU A 82 -7.76 -48.83 5.24
C GLU A 82 -7.85 -50.04 4.31
N GLU A 83 -7.63 -49.86 3.00
CA GLU A 83 -7.55 -50.98 2.05
C GLU A 83 -6.30 -51.84 2.29
N GLN A 84 -5.16 -51.25 2.56
CA GLN A 84 -3.95 -52.03 2.91
C GLN A 84 -4.08 -52.76 4.23
N PHE A 85 -4.74 -52.18 5.25
CA PHE A 85 -5.00 -52.90 6.51
C PHE A 85 -6.02 -54.04 6.35
N LYS A 86 -7.00 -53.94 5.45
CA LYS A 86 -7.94 -55.00 5.14
C LYS A 86 -7.29 -56.20 4.41
N GLN A 87 -6.15 -55.97 3.77
CA GLN A 87 -5.40 -57.03 3.05
C GLN A 87 -4.39 -57.81 3.92
N ILE A 88 -4.23 -57.43 5.19
CA ILE A 88 -3.35 -58.18 6.11
C ILE A 88 -4.11 -59.38 6.69
N PRO A 89 -3.71 -60.63 6.41
CA PRO A 89 -4.52 -61.83 6.68
C PRO A 89 -4.67 -62.23 8.16
N PHE A 90 -4.40 -61.38 9.13
CA PHE A 90 -4.45 -61.72 10.57
C PHE A 90 -5.21 -60.70 11.43
N VAL A 91 -5.94 -59.78 10.87
CA VAL A 91 -6.62 -58.69 11.61
C VAL A 91 -8.15 -58.80 11.40
N GLY A 92 -8.71 -59.97 11.68
CA GLY A 92 -10.16 -60.16 11.83
C GLY A 92 -10.48 -60.25 13.34
N GLU A 93 -11.29 -59.30 13.81
CA GLU A 93 -12.16 -59.37 15.01
C GLU A 93 -11.66 -58.89 16.39
N THR A 94 -10.43 -58.40 16.61
CA THR A 94 -10.14 -57.71 17.89
C THR A 94 -9.27 -56.50 17.70
N PHE A 95 -9.87 -55.31 17.62
CA PHE A 95 -9.17 -54.05 17.72
C PHE A 95 -8.66 -53.83 19.15
N THR A 96 -7.33 -53.95 19.35
CA THR A 96 -6.71 -53.62 20.63
C THR A 96 -6.39 -52.12 20.73
N PRO A 97 -6.40 -51.53 21.95
CA PRO A 97 -6.02 -50.13 22.17
C PRO A 97 -4.63 -49.75 21.64
N GLU A 98 -3.74 -50.76 21.50
CA GLU A 98 -2.40 -50.59 20.94
C GLU A 98 -2.43 -50.39 19.41
N MET A 99 -3.35 -51.06 18.70
CA MET A 99 -3.56 -50.87 17.27
C MET A 99 -4.20 -49.49 16.95
N GLU A 100 -5.06 -48.99 17.82
CA GLU A 100 -5.54 -47.60 17.71
C GLU A 100 -4.44 -46.58 17.92
N ARG A 101 -3.53 -46.82 18.87
CA ARG A 101 -2.33 -46.02 19.06
C ARG A 101 -1.37 -46.10 17.88
N LEU A 102 -1.20 -47.30 17.29
CA LEU A 102 -0.37 -47.51 16.09
C LEU A 102 -0.99 -46.85 14.87
N LYS A 103 -2.34 -46.99 14.67
CA LYS A 103 -3.11 -46.29 13.64
C LYS A 103 -3.02 -44.76 13.81
N GLY A 104 -3.13 -44.29 15.04
CA GLY A 104 -2.93 -42.88 15.40
C GLY A 104 -1.50 -42.41 15.14
N GLY A 105 -0.51 -43.23 15.44
CA GLY A 105 0.92 -42.96 15.17
C GLY A 105 1.26 -42.97 13.69
N MET A 106 0.75 -43.92 12.91
CA MET A 106 0.92 -43.98 11.45
C MET A 106 0.11 -42.87 10.73
N LYS A 107 -1.08 -42.55 11.22
CA LYS A 107 -1.88 -41.41 10.77
C LYS A 107 -1.11 -40.10 11.04
N ARG A 108 -0.47 -39.93 12.20
CA ARG A 108 0.44 -38.83 12.49
C ARG A 108 1.67 -38.81 11.58
N LEU A 109 2.27 -39.97 11.26
CA LEU A 109 3.43 -40.07 10.38
C LEU A 109 3.10 -39.80 8.91
N ALA A 110 1.94 -40.22 8.43
CA ALA A 110 1.49 -39.98 7.05
C ALA A 110 0.98 -38.51 6.82
N VAL A 111 0.32 -37.94 7.83
CA VAL A 111 -0.12 -36.56 7.89
C VAL A 111 1.02 -35.59 8.22
N SER A 112 2.12 -36.10 8.75
CA SER A 112 3.04 -35.48 9.68
C SER A 112 3.97 -34.43 9.13
N LYS A 113 4.11 -34.24 7.82
CA LYS A 113 5.07 -33.20 7.35
C LYS A 113 4.41 -31.89 6.89
N VAL A 114 3.13 -31.93 6.60
CA VAL A 114 2.46 -30.86 5.85
C VAL A 114 1.64 -29.93 6.76
N GLY A 115 0.85 -30.47 7.68
CA GLY A 115 0.11 -29.69 8.69
C GLY A 115 0.86 -29.49 10.02
N ALA A 116 2.01 -30.17 10.19
CA ALA A 116 2.71 -30.25 11.46
C ALA A 116 3.02 -28.90 12.12
N VAL A 117 3.43 -27.91 11.35
CA VAL A 117 3.73 -26.57 11.89
C VAL A 117 2.46 -25.90 12.44
N ILE A 118 1.33 -26.06 11.78
CA ILE A 118 0.05 -25.51 12.23
C ILE A 118 -0.46 -26.24 13.47
N GLU A 119 -0.27 -27.57 13.51
CA GLU A 119 -0.63 -28.40 14.67
C GLU A 119 0.26 -28.11 15.89
N GLU A 120 1.55 -27.94 15.69
CA GLU A 120 2.47 -27.52 16.76
C GLU A 120 2.17 -26.12 17.31
N LEU A 121 1.56 -25.26 16.49
CA LEU A 121 1.04 -23.97 16.94
C LEU A 121 -0.29 -24.07 17.69
N GLY A 122 -0.82 -25.27 17.91
CA GLY A 122 -2.02 -25.52 18.73
C GLY A 122 -3.35 -25.52 17.96
N PHE A 123 -3.32 -25.53 16.63
CA PHE A 123 -4.50 -25.70 15.79
C PHE A 123 -4.75 -27.15 15.39
N THR A 124 -6.01 -27.51 15.20
CA THR A 124 -6.32 -28.72 14.40
C THR A 124 -6.28 -28.33 12.92
N TYR A 125 -5.45 -29.03 12.14
CA TYR A 125 -5.34 -28.80 10.69
C TYR A 125 -6.26 -29.74 9.92
N MET A 126 -7.01 -29.19 8.94
CA MET A 126 -7.84 -29.92 7.99
C MET A 126 -7.55 -29.48 6.56
N GLY A 127 -7.34 -30.43 5.66
CA GLY A 127 -7.10 -30.14 4.25
C GLY A 127 -5.82 -30.78 3.69
N PRO A 128 -5.38 -30.40 2.47
CA PRO A 128 -6.04 -29.42 1.60
C PRO A 128 -7.40 -29.93 1.03
N VAL A 129 -8.37 -29.03 0.89
CA VAL A 129 -9.70 -29.28 0.37
C VAL A 129 -9.88 -28.54 -0.94
N ASP A 130 -10.53 -29.13 -1.95
CA ASP A 130 -10.82 -28.43 -3.20
C ASP A 130 -11.86 -27.31 -2.96
N GLY A 131 -11.42 -26.06 -3.03
CA GLY A 131 -12.24 -24.88 -2.85
C GLY A 131 -13.26 -24.62 -3.95
N HIS A 132 -13.24 -25.39 -5.05
CA HIS A 132 -14.25 -25.34 -6.11
C HIS A 132 -15.29 -26.46 -5.98
N ASN A 133 -15.11 -27.40 -5.04
CA ASN A 133 -16.07 -28.43 -4.71
C ASN A 133 -16.92 -28.01 -3.49
N LEU A 134 -18.12 -27.47 -3.74
CA LEU A 134 -18.99 -26.94 -2.68
C LEU A 134 -19.49 -28.04 -1.72
N GLU A 135 -19.72 -29.26 -2.18
CA GLU A 135 -20.18 -30.37 -1.34
C GLU A 135 -19.10 -30.76 -0.33
N GLU A 136 -17.86 -30.88 -0.79
CA GLU A 136 -16.71 -31.18 0.04
C GLU A 136 -16.45 -30.06 1.06
N LEU A 137 -16.50 -28.80 0.62
CA LEU A 137 -16.38 -27.62 1.51
C LEU A 137 -17.42 -27.60 2.62
N ILE A 138 -18.71 -27.79 2.26
CA ILE A 138 -19.80 -27.79 3.23
C ILE A 138 -19.61 -28.92 4.26
N THR A 139 -19.23 -30.11 3.79
CA THR A 139 -18.97 -31.27 4.66
C THR A 139 -17.79 -30.98 5.61
N THR A 140 -16.70 -30.47 5.06
CA THR A 140 -15.48 -30.13 5.86
C THR A 140 -15.78 -29.06 6.90
N PHE A 141 -16.52 -28.00 6.55
CA PHE A 141 -16.86 -26.95 7.52
C PHE A 141 -17.82 -27.45 8.61
N LYS A 142 -18.76 -28.34 8.30
CA LYS A 142 -19.61 -28.97 9.30
C LYS A 142 -18.77 -29.82 10.28
N GLN A 143 -17.82 -30.58 9.79
CA GLN A 143 -16.90 -31.36 10.62
C GLN A 143 -15.99 -30.44 11.47
N ALA A 144 -15.38 -29.40 10.87
CA ALA A 144 -14.55 -28.45 11.57
C ALA A 144 -15.25 -27.76 12.75
N HIS A 145 -16.54 -27.47 12.60
CA HIS A 145 -17.35 -26.88 13.68
C HIS A 145 -17.64 -27.80 14.87
N GLN A 146 -17.42 -29.11 14.73
CA GLN A 146 -17.57 -30.08 15.82
C GLN A 146 -16.27 -30.26 16.62
N ILE A 147 -15.14 -29.82 16.08
CA ILE A 147 -13.83 -29.94 16.72
C ILE A 147 -13.67 -28.84 17.77
N PRO A 148 -13.36 -29.16 19.03
CA PRO A 148 -13.10 -28.16 20.04
C PRO A 148 -11.75 -27.46 19.80
N GLY A 149 -11.70 -26.17 20.16
CA GLY A 149 -10.50 -25.35 20.01
C GLY A 149 -10.37 -24.68 18.63
N PRO A 150 -9.20 -24.11 18.32
CA PRO A 150 -8.95 -23.46 17.04
C PRO A 150 -8.70 -24.49 15.94
N VAL A 151 -9.39 -24.34 14.82
CA VAL A 151 -9.28 -25.18 13.62
C VAL A 151 -8.85 -24.37 12.44
N LEU A 152 -7.87 -24.85 11.66
CA LEU A 152 -7.48 -24.28 10.38
C LEU A 152 -7.88 -25.23 9.25
N VAL A 153 -8.78 -24.74 8.37
CA VAL A 153 -9.16 -25.44 7.13
C VAL A 153 -8.39 -24.84 5.97
N HIS A 154 -7.52 -25.63 5.35
CA HIS A 154 -6.76 -25.27 4.17
C HIS A 154 -7.56 -25.55 2.92
N VAL A 155 -7.95 -24.50 2.19
CA VAL A 155 -8.78 -24.56 0.99
C VAL A 155 -7.94 -24.18 -0.22
N ALA A 156 -7.71 -25.13 -1.11
CA ALA A 156 -6.98 -24.89 -2.36
C ALA A 156 -7.92 -24.37 -3.44
N THR A 157 -7.61 -23.20 -4.00
CA THR A 157 -8.38 -22.58 -5.07
C THR A 157 -7.51 -22.23 -6.28
N THR A 158 -8.15 -21.95 -7.40
CA THR A 158 -7.50 -21.43 -8.60
C THR A 158 -8.05 -20.06 -8.92
N LYS A 159 -7.19 -19.02 -8.88
CA LYS A 159 -7.58 -17.65 -9.23
C LYS A 159 -8.03 -17.58 -10.69
N GLY A 160 -9.20 -16.98 -10.94
CA GLY A 160 -9.78 -16.89 -12.29
C GLY A 160 -10.51 -18.14 -12.75
N LYS A 161 -10.75 -19.14 -11.87
CA LYS A 161 -11.43 -20.41 -12.19
C LYS A 161 -12.74 -20.20 -12.92
N GLY A 162 -12.92 -20.96 -14.00
CA GLY A 162 -14.10 -20.88 -14.89
C GLY A 162 -13.94 -19.94 -16.08
N TYR A 163 -12.83 -19.16 -16.13
CA TYR A 163 -12.51 -18.34 -17.30
C TYR A 163 -11.06 -18.60 -17.74
N ALA A 164 -10.88 -19.40 -18.77
CA ALA A 164 -9.58 -19.93 -19.21
C ALA A 164 -8.51 -18.85 -19.47
N VAL A 165 -8.91 -17.64 -19.88
CA VAL A 165 -7.98 -16.52 -20.09
C VAL A 165 -7.45 -16.01 -18.77
N ALA A 166 -8.31 -15.86 -17.75
CA ALA A 166 -7.90 -15.42 -16.41
C ALA A 166 -7.09 -16.50 -15.67
N GLU A 167 -7.38 -17.76 -15.88
CA GLU A 167 -6.59 -18.86 -15.31
C GLU A 167 -5.14 -18.87 -15.84
N LYS A 168 -4.93 -18.45 -17.09
CA LYS A 168 -3.59 -18.36 -17.73
C LYS A 168 -2.84 -17.09 -17.33
N ASP A 169 -3.53 -15.97 -17.13
CA ASP A 169 -2.94 -14.67 -16.77
C ASP A 169 -3.59 -14.10 -15.49
N LYS A 170 -3.30 -14.76 -14.38
CA LYS A 170 -3.87 -14.44 -13.07
C LYS A 170 -3.53 -13.02 -12.58
N VAL A 171 -2.38 -12.48 -13.01
CA VAL A 171 -1.89 -11.16 -12.60
C VAL A 171 -2.71 -10.06 -13.27
N SER A 172 -2.85 -10.10 -14.59
CA SER A 172 -3.63 -9.08 -15.33
C SER A 172 -5.11 -9.08 -14.93
N TYR A 173 -5.65 -10.26 -14.59
CA TYR A 173 -7.06 -10.41 -14.19
C TYR A 173 -7.31 -10.23 -12.68
N HIS A 174 -6.33 -9.83 -11.90
CA HIS A 174 -6.53 -9.52 -10.49
C HIS A 174 -7.46 -8.31 -10.28
N ALA A 175 -7.28 -7.26 -11.10
CA ALA A 175 -8.11 -6.04 -11.09
C ALA A 175 -8.21 -5.49 -12.52
N GLN A 176 -8.97 -6.19 -13.37
CA GLN A 176 -9.04 -5.89 -14.79
C GLN A 176 -10.05 -4.77 -15.08
N ASN A 177 -9.65 -3.83 -15.96
CA ASN A 177 -10.58 -2.89 -16.56
C ASN A 177 -11.59 -3.60 -17.47
N PRO A 178 -12.69 -2.96 -17.90
CA PRO A 178 -13.63 -3.55 -18.85
C PRO A 178 -12.92 -4.13 -20.08
N PHE A 179 -13.25 -5.36 -20.42
CA PHE A 179 -12.60 -6.12 -21.49
C PHE A 179 -13.62 -6.90 -22.33
N ASN A 180 -13.23 -7.33 -23.52
CA ASN A 180 -14.03 -8.19 -24.36
C ASN A 180 -13.98 -9.63 -23.83
N LEU A 181 -15.12 -10.18 -23.42
CA LEU A 181 -15.21 -11.49 -22.78
C LEU A 181 -14.73 -12.64 -23.69
N ALA A 182 -14.96 -12.56 -25.01
CA ALA A 182 -14.58 -13.62 -25.94
C ALA A 182 -13.07 -13.66 -26.19
N THR A 183 -12.40 -12.50 -26.16
CA THR A 183 -10.96 -12.40 -26.49
C THR A 183 -10.06 -12.18 -25.27
N GLY A 184 -10.63 -11.81 -24.12
CA GLY A 184 -9.90 -11.41 -22.93
C GLY A 184 -9.17 -10.08 -23.06
N LYS A 185 -9.21 -9.40 -24.20
CA LYS A 185 -8.47 -8.16 -24.45
C LYS A 185 -9.19 -6.96 -23.85
N ALA A 186 -8.42 -6.07 -23.21
CA ALA A 186 -8.95 -4.81 -22.72
C ALA A 186 -9.62 -4.01 -23.85
N LEU A 187 -10.69 -3.30 -23.55
CA LEU A 187 -11.32 -2.41 -24.52
C LEU A 187 -10.33 -1.28 -24.87
N PRO A 188 -10.27 -0.88 -26.15
CA PRO A 188 -9.36 0.18 -26.57
C PRO A 188 -9.66 1.48 -25.83
N ALA A 189 -8.63 2.18 -25.40
CA ALA A 189 -8.78 3.50 -24.82
C ALA A 189 -9.31 4.49 -25.88
N SER A 190 -10.24 5.35 -25.52
CA SER A 190 -10.84 6.32 -26.44
C SER A 190 -9.86 7.40 -26.93
N LYS A 191 -8.80 7.67 -26.19
CA LYS A 191 -7.72 8.64 -26.50
C LYS A 191 -6.38 8.17 -25.92
N PRO A 192 -5.24 8.52 -26.55
CA PRO A 192 -3.93 8.38 -25.92
C PRO A 192 -3.90 9.13 -24.59
N LYS A 193 -3.34 8.49 -23.57
CA LYS A 193 -3.17 9.13 -22.24
C LYS A 193 -1.68 9.30 -21.95
N PRO A 194 -1.30 10.36 -21.22
CA PRO A 194 0.05 10.49 -20.68
C PRO A 194 0.49 9.24 -19.91
N PRO A 195 1.78 9.00 -19.72
CA PRO A 195 2.27 7.87 -18.95
C PRO A 195 1.79 7.96 -17.50
N LYS A 196 1.62 6.81 -16.85
CA LYS A 196 1.33 6.76 -15.41
C LYS A 196 2.55 7.20 -14.61
N TYR A 197 2.35 7.84 -13.46
CA TYR A 197 3.42 8.21 -12.53
C TYR A 197 4.33 7.01 -12.18
N SER A 198 3.76 5.84 -11.88
CA SER A 198 4.54 4.63 -11.60
C SER A 198 5.40 4.16 -12.78
N LYS A 199 4.98 4.41 -14.04
CA LYS A 199 5.80 4.11 -15.22
C LYS A 199 6.97 5.07 -15.37
N VAL A 200 6.74 6.37 -15.11
CA VAL A 200 7.81 7.39 -15.14
C VAL A 200 8.82 7.14 -14.03
N PHE A 201 8.34 6.87 -12.81
CA PHE A 201 9.18 6.46 -11.68
C PHE A 201 10.06 5.25 -12.05
N ALA A 202 9.43 4.16 -12.55
CA ALA A 202 10.13 2.95 -12.91
C ALA A 202 11.18 3.17 -14.00
N HIS A 203 10.84 3.94 -15.05
CA HIS A 203 11.77 4.27 -16.12
C HIS A 203 13.02 5.01 -15.60
N THR A 204 12.78 6.07 -14.82
CA THR A 204 13.85 6.88 -14.23
C THR A 204 14.75 6.06 -13.31
N LEU A 205 14.13 5.25 -12.42
CA LEU A 205 14.87 4.40 -11.49
C LEU A 205 15.72 3.35 -12.22
N VAL A 206 15.17 2.71 -13.24
CA VAL A 206 15.90 1.72 -14.07
C VAL A 206 17.11 2.36 -14.73
N LYS A 207 16.96 3.55 -15.29
CA LYS A 207 18.06 4.31 -15.91
C LYS A 207 19.17 4.66 -14.92
N LEU A 208 18.80 5.09 -13.71
CA LEU A 208 19.77 5.38 -12.63
C LEU A 208 20.49 4.11 -12.16
N ALA A 209 19.79 2.99 -12.12
CA ALA A 209 20.34 1.70 -11.71
C ALA A 209 21.33 1.11 -12.73
N GLU A 210 21.26 1.50 -14.03
CA GLU A 210 22.22 1.08 -15.06
C GLU A 210 23.67 1.41 -14.66
N ASN A 211 23.88 2.55 -14.02
CA ASN A 211 25.20 3.05 -13.65
C ASN A 211 25.45 2.99 -12.14
N ASN A 212 24.51 2.48 -11.37
CA ASN A 212 24.63 2.42 -9.92
C ASN A 212 24.12 1.09 -9.35
N PRO A 213 25.00 0.07 -9.20
CA PRO A 213 24.62 -1.25 -8.70
C PRO A 213 24.22 -1.24 -7.20
N LYS A 214 24.43 -0.11 -6.48
CA LYS A 214 24.01 0.05 -5.09
C LYS A 214 22.51 0.31 -4.94
N ILE A 215 21.81 0.72 -6.00
CA ILE A 215 20.36 0.93 -5.97
C ILE A 215 19.68 -0.43 -5.82
N ILE A 216 18.88 -0.59 -4.75
CA ILE A 216 18.12 -1.81 -4.48
C ILE A 216 16.64 -1.42 -4.32
N GLY A 217 15.81 -1.85 -5.27
CA GLY A 217 14.36 -1.66 -5.18
C GLY A 217 13.72 -2.72 -4.28
N ILE A 218 12.95 -2.28 -3.30
CA ILE A 218 12.26 -3.14 -2.34
C ILE A 218 10.76 -2.87 -2.43
N THR A 219 9.96 -3.93 -2.52
CA THR A 219 8.49 -3.83 -2.50
C THR A 219 7.87 -4.90 -1.59
N ALA A 220 6.62 -4.68 -1.20
CA ALA A 220 5.83 -5.61 -0.40
C ALA A 220 4.63 -6.13 -1.22
N ALA A 221 4.86 -7.15 -2.06
CA ALA A 221 3.88 -7.80 -2.95
C ALA A 221 3.23 -6.86 -4.00
N MET A 222 3.86 -5.71 -4.33
CA MET A 222 3.28 -4.69 -5.21
C MET A 222 4.19 -4.31 -6.40
N ALA A 223 4.96 -5.26 -6.92
CA ALA A 223 5.95 -5.01 -7.97
C ALA A 223 5.39 -4.26 -9.19
N THR A 224 4.29 -4.75 -9.78
CA THR A 224 3.65 -4.13 -10.95
C THR A 224 2.97 -2.81 -10.63
N GLY A 225 2.41 -2.69 -9.43
CA GLY A 225 1.71 -1.49 -8.98
C GLY A 225 2.64 -0.30 -8.81
N THR A 226 3.80 -0.52 -8.24
CA THR A 226 4.85 0.49 -8.02
C THR A 226 5.78 0.66 -9.24
N GLY A 227 5.73 -0.27 -10.22
CA GLY A 227 6.61 -0.28 -11.38
C GLY A 227 7.97 -0.94 -11.15
N LEU A 228 8.25 -1.45 -9.93
CA LEU A 228 9.52 -2.13 -9.62
C LEU A 228 9.69 -3.47 -10.35
N ASP A 229 8.63 -4.02 -10.95
CA ASP A 229 8.73 -5.13 -11.91
C ASP A 229 9.68 -4.85 -13.08
N LYS A 230 9.81 -3.58 -13.49
CA LYS A 230 10.73 -3.16 -14.55
C LYS A 230 12.18 -3.22 -14.10
N LEU A 231 12.46 -2.83 -12.85
CA LEU A 231 13.77 -2.99 -12.25
C LEU A 231 14.12 -4.47 -12.11
N HIS A 232 13.19 -5.30 -11.64
CA HIS A 232 13.36 -6.75 -11.56
C HIS A 232 13.69 -7.38 -12.91
N ALA A 233 12.96 -7.02 -13.96
CA ALA A 233 13.15 -7.56 -15.29
C ALA A 233 14.55 -7.26 -15.86
N LYS A 234 15.11 -6.08 -15.55
CA LYS A 234 16.43 -5.67 -16.09
C LYS A 234 17.58 -6.00 -15.14
N PHE A 235 17.37 -5.85 -13.84
CA PHE A 235 18.39 -6.04 -12.80
C PHE A 235 17.86 -6.91 -11.65
N PRO A 236 17.70 -8.23 -11.84
CA PRO A 236 17.11 -9.12 -10.83
C PRO A 236 17.81 -9.09 -9.47
N LYS A 237 19.12 -8.81 -9.44
CA LYS A 237 19.91 -8.71 -8.21
C LYS A 237 19.70 -7.40 -7.43
N GLN A 238 19.12 -6.38 -8.07
CA GLN A 238 18.83 -5.08 -7.48
C GLN A 238 17.34 -4.95 -7.10
N TYR A 239 16.65 -6.08 -6.94
CA TYR A 239 15.24 -6.13 -6.61
C TYR A 239 14.96 -7.17 -5.54
N ILE A 240 14.10 -6.79 -4.57
CA ILE A 240 13.64 -7.66 -3.49
C ILE A 240 12.13 -7.46 -3.32
N ASP A 241 11.38 -8.56 -3.34
CA ASP A 241 9.98 -8.59 -2.91
C ASP A 241 9.91 -9.36 -1.58
N VAL A 242 9.36 -8.74 -0.56
CA VAL A 242 9.27 -9.34 0.78
C VAL A 242 7.92 -10.00 1.07
N GLY A 243 7.00 -10.02 0.09
CA GLY A 243 5.61 -10.40 0.31
C GLY A 243 4.82 -9.29 1.02
N ILE A 244 3.67 -9.62 1.61
CA ILE A 244 2.86 -8.63 2.36
C ILE A 244 3.49 -8.44 3.75
N ALA A 245 4.65 -7.77 3.79
CA ALA A 245 5.46 -7.61 4.99
C ALA A 245 6.17 -6.23 5.02
N GLU A 246 5.39 -5.16 5.10
CA GLU A 246 5.87 -3.78 5.00
C GLU A 246 6.86 -3.43 6.12
N GLN A 247 6.64 -3.92 7.35
CA GLN A 247 7.58 -3.73 8.46
C GLN A 247 8.95 -4.31 8.12
N HIS A 248 8.97 -5.55 7.62
CA HIS A 248 10.21 -6.21 7.19
C HIS A 248 10.89 -5.47 6.04
N ALA A 249 10.12 -4.94 5.08
CA ALA A 249 10.67 -4.14 3.97
C ALA A 249 11.49 -2.96 4.47
N VAL A 250 11.00 -2.24 5.48
CA VAL A 250 11.66 -1.05 6.02
C VAL A 250 12.89 -1.44 6.85
N THR A 251 12.79 -2.43 7.73
CA THR A 251 13.94 -2.92 8.51
C THR A 251 15.04 -3.51 7.60
N LEU A 252 14.66 -4.26 6.55
CA LEU A 252 15.60 -4.76 5.54
C LEU A 252 16.31 -3.60 4.81
N ALA A 253 15.55 -2.55 4.44
CA ALA A 253 16.11 -1.35 3.82
C ALA A 253 17.14 -0.68 4.75
N ALA A 254 16.84 -0.58 6.05
CA ALA A 254 17.79 -0.05 7.04
C ALA A 254 19.08 -0.88 7.07
N GLY A 255 18.99 -2.21 7.13
CA GLY A 255 20.16 -3.09 7.09
C GLY A 255 20.99 -2.94 5.82
N LEU A 256 20.36 -2.84 4.66
CA LEU A 256 21.03 -2.59 3.38
C LEU A 256 21.73 -1.22 3.34
N ALA A 257 21.10 -0.20 3.93
CA ALA A 257 21.70 1.13 4.02
C ALA A 257 22.96 1.15 4.91
N CYS A 258 22.98 0.37 6.00
CA CYS A 258 24.16 0.18 6.83
C CYS A 258 25.36 -0.39 6.05
N GLU A 259 25.09 -1.26 5.06
CA GLU A 259 26.11 -1.83 4.16
C GLU A 259 26.43 -0.93 2.95
N GLY A 260 25.97 0.32 2.98
CA GLY A 260 26.27 1.33 1.94
C GLY A 260 25.49 1.17 0.64
N MET A 261 24.42 0.36 0.64
CA MET A 261 23.48 0.28 -0.48
C MET A 261 22.57 1.52 -0.52
N ARG A 262 21.78 1.62 -1.58
CA ARG A 262 20.76 2.65 -1.82
C ARG A 262 19.38 2.02 -1.92
N PRO A 263 18.77 1.69 -0.78
CA PRO A 263 17.45 1.09 -0.78
C PRO A 263 16.39 2.11 -1.22
N VAL A 264 15.57 1.69 -2.16
CA VAL A 264 14.40 2.39 -2.69
C VAL A 264 13.18 1.57 -2.34
N VAL A 265 12.41 2.01 -1.35
CA VAL A 265 11.26 1.29 -0.82
C VAL A 265 10.01 1.77 -1.55
N GLY A 266 9.54 1.00 -2.54
CA GLY A 266 8.34 1.29 -3.32
C GLY A 266 7.12 0.62 -2.72
N ILE A 267 6.31 1.37 -1.99
CA ILE A 267 5.10 0.90 -1.27
C ILE A 267 3.97 1.92 -1.47
N TYR A 268 2.71 1.46 -1.48
CA TYR A 268 1.58 2.39 -1.50
C TYR A 268 1.51 3.20 -0.21
N SER A 269 1.16 4.49 -0.34
CA SER A 269 1.09 5.43 0.79
C SER A 269 0.31 4.85 1.99
N THR A 270 -0.89 4.31 1.74
CA THR A 270 -1.72 3.73 2.80
C THR A 270 -1.07 2.51 3.47
N PHE A 271 -0.32 1.67 2.73
CA PHE A 271 0.28 0.45 3.29
C PHE A 271 1.57 0.72 4.07
N LEU A 272 2.27 1.82 3.78
CA LEU A 272 3.45 2.21 4.55
C LEU A 272 3.11 2.54 6.02
N GLN A 273 1.84 2.85 6.33
CA GLN A 273 1.37 3.03 7.72
C GLN A 273 1.69 1.82 8.61
N ARG A 274 1.73 0.60 8.05
CA ARG A 274 2.06 -0.63 8.80
C ARG A 274 3.50 -0.67 9.29
N ALA A 275 4.39 0.12 8.69
CA ALA A 275 5.81 0.19 9.01
C ALA A 275 6.21 1.51 9.70
N TYR A 276 5.26 2.22 10.31
CA TYR A 276 5.50 3.52 10.92
C TYR A 276 6.57 3.46 12.01
N ASP A 277 6.51 2.46 12.89
CA ASP A 277 7.51 2.25 13.93
C ASP A 277 8.91 2.01 13.34
N GLN A 278 9.03 1.16 12.31
CA GLN A 278 10.31 0.83 11.68
C GLN A 278 10.93 2.04 10.95
N ILE A 279 10.10 2.93 10.40
CA ILE A 279 10.59 4.19 9.82
C ILE A 279 11.27 5.03 10.91
N ILE A 280 10.66 5.13 12.08
CA ILE A 280 11.21 5.90 13.21
C ILE A 280 12.43 5.19 13.78
N HIS A 281 12.24 3.96 14.26
CA HIS A 281 13.22 3.22 15.06
C HIS A 281 14.41 2.74 14.23
N ASP A 282 14.15 2.10 13.09
CA ASP A 282 15.23 1.45 12.33
C ASP A 282 15.94 2.39 11.36
N VAL A 283 15.24 3.43 10.87
CA VAL A 283 15.78 4.31 9.83
C VAL A 283 16.11 5.70 10.35
N CYS A 284 15.12 6.44 10.89
CA CYS A 284 15.30 7.87 11.17
C CYS A 284 16.14 8.16 12.40
N ILE A 285 16.06 7.35 13.46
CA ILE A 285 16.94 7.48 14.65
C ILE A 285 18.40 7.35 14.23
N GLN A 286 18.71 6.43 13.33
CA GLN A 286 20.07 6.14 12.85
C GLN A 286 20.48 7.03 11.66
N LYS A 287 19.61 7.92 11.17
CA LYS A 287 19.82 8.77 9.99
C LYS A 287 20.25 7.99 8.74
N LEU A 288 19.66 6.82 8.54
CA LEU A 288 20.01 5.96 7.40
C LEU A 288 19.41 6.52 6.10
N PRO A 289 20.18 6.52 4.99
CA PRO A 289 19.75 7.06 3.71
C PRO A 289 18.84 6.09 2.96
N VAL A 290 17.61 5.94 3.43
CA VAL A 290 16.55 5.16 2.79
C VAL A 290 15.62 6.09 2.01
N PHE A 291 15.36 5.75 0.75
CA PHE A 291 14.43 6.47 -0.10
C PHE A 291 13.08 5.76 -0.15
N PHE A 292 12.05 6.38 0.41
CA PHE A 292 10.67 5.92 0.40
C PHE A 292 9.92 6.51 -0.80
N CYS A 293 9.40 5.66 -1.68
CA CYS A 293 8.61 6.03 -2.85
C CYS A 293 7.16 5.61 -2.62
N LEU A 294 6.32 6.56 -2.23
CA LEU A 294 4.92 6.36 -1.85
C LEU A 294 4.02 6.54 -3.08
N ASP A 295 3.71 5.43 -3.74
CA ASP A 295 2.71 5.43 -4.81
C ASP A 295 1.29 5.53 -4.21
N ARG A 296 0.31 6.00 -4.94
CA ARG A 296 -1.08 6.18 -4.50
C ARG A 296 -1.21 7.12 -3.30
N ALA A 297 -0.42 8.17 -3.27
CA ALA A 297 -0.63 9.25 -2.31
C ALA A 297 -1.86 10.09 -2.69
N GLY A 298 -2.58 10.59 -1.69
CA GLY A 298 -3.80 11.36 -1.89
C GLY A 298 -5.04 10.49 -2.17
N ILE A 299 -5.95 11.01 -2.98
CA ILE A 299 -7.21 10.38 -3.32
C ILE A 299 -6.99 9.32 -4.40
N VAL A 300 -7.26 8.06 -4.08
CA VAL A 300 -7.08 6.93 -5.03
C VAL A 300 -8.38 6.49 -5.69
N GLY A 301 -9.52 6.89 -5.16
CA GLY A 301 -10.83 6.69 -5.77
C GLY A 301 -11.31 5.24 -5.76
N ALA A 302 -11.25 4.57 -6.92
CA ALA A 302 -11.86 3.27 -7.14
C ALA A 302 -11.32 2.12 -6.26
N ASP A 303 -10.15 2.27 -5.64
CA ASP A 303 -9.60 1.28 -4.71
C ASP A 303 -10.24 1.37 -3.31
N GLY A 304 -11.02 2.43 -3.04
CA GLY A 304 -11.86 2.59 -1.87
C GLY A 304 -11.16 3.06 -0.60
N PRO A 305 -11.89 3.10 0.53
CA PRO A 305 -11.43 3.73 1.77
C PRO A 305 -10.18 3.09 2.38
N THR A 306 -9.91 1.82 2.10
CA THR A 306 -8.72 1.12 2.61
C THR A 306 -7.44 1.47 1.86
N HIS A 307 -7.53 2.20 0.73
CA HIS A 307 -6.40 2.52 -0.13
C HIS A 307 -6.11 4.02 -0.22
N GLN A 308 -6.93 4.88 0.38
CA GLN A 308 -6.72 6.33 0.36
C GLN A 308 -5.39 6.70 1.02
N GLY A 309 -4.50 7.38 0.29
CA GLY A 309 -3.16 7.77 0.72
C GLY A 309 -3.11 9.18 1.30
N MET A 310 -3.97 9.50 2.27
CA MET A 310 -4.17 10.86 2.74
C MET A 310 -3.39 11.22 4.01
N TYR A 311 -2.84 10.23 4.72
CA TYR A 311 -2.27 10.43 6.05
C TYR A 311 -0.74 10.52 6.07
N ASP A 312 -0.08 10.20 4.96
CA ASP A 312 1.38 10.12 4.85
C ASP A 312 2.10 11.43 5.17
N ILE A 313 1.55 12.57 4.75
CA ILE A 313 2.10 13.88 5.10
C ILE A 313 2.14 14.04 6.62
N ALA A 314 1.02 13.76 7.28
CA ALA A 314 0.88 13.98 8.72
C ALA A 314 1.84 13.11 9.54
N TYR A 315 1.91 11.81 9.25
CA TYR A 315 2.72 10.91 10.05
C TYR A 315 4.21 10.95 9.70
N LEU A 316 4.60 11.35 8.47
CA LEU A 316 6.02 11.44 8.10
C LEU A 316 6.65 12.77 8.53
N ARG A 317 5.91 13.89 8.43
CA ARG A 317 6.50 15.19 8.71
C ARG A 317 6.88 15.41 10.18
N CYS A 318 6.26 14.71 11.12
CA CYS A 318 6.62 14.81 12.54
C CYS A 318 7.89 14.03 12.91
N ILE A 319 8.40 13.14 12.04
CA ILE A 319 9.56 12.30 12.35
C ILE A 319 10.85 13.11 12.14
N PRO A 320 11.76 13.22 13.12
CA PRO A 320 13.09 13.82 12.94
C PRO A 320 13.90 13.11 11.85
N ASN A 321 14.80 13.81 11.18
CA ASN A 321 15.69 13.29 10.13
C ASN A 321 14.97 12.71 8.89
N MET A 322 13.68 13.06 8.69
CA MET A 322 12.89 12.71 7.53
C MET A 322 12.69 13.93 6.63
N VAL A 323 13.02 13.81 5.35
CA VAL A 323 12.65 14.77 4.30
C VAL A 323 11.38 14.27 3.61
N VAL A 324 10.42 15.16 3.34
CA VAL A 324 9.14 14.77 2.68
C VAL A 324 8.86 15.71 1.51
N MET A 325 8.76 15.14 0.31
CA MET A 325 8.57 15.88 -0.95
C MET A 325 7.45 15.29 -1.80
N ALA A 326 6.89 16.13 -2.69
CA ALA A 326 5.86 15.73 -3.64
C ALA A 326 6.00 16.48 -4.97
N PRO A 327 6.08 15.78 -6.12
CA PRO A 327 6.18 16.40 -7.43
C PRO A 327 4.83 16.98 -7.89
N LYS A 328 4.88 18.13 -8.58
CA LYS A 328 3.70 18.75 -9.22
C LYS A 328 3.23 17.99 -10.46
N ASP A 329 4.16 17.34 -11.16
CA ASP A 329 3.95 16.62 -12.41
C ASP A 329 4.96 15.49 -12.60
N GLU A 330 4.83 14.74 -13.69
CA GLU A 330 5.69 13.60 -14.00
C GLU A 330 7.13 14.01 -14.40
N GLY A 331 7.33 15.22 -14.89
CA GLY A 331 8.68 15.76 -15.19
C GLY A 331 9.44 16.09 -13.90
N GLU A 332 8.76 16.71 -12.93
CA GLU A 332 9.34 16.97 -11.61
C GLU A 332 9.56 15.67 -10.81
N LEU A 333 8.71 14.63 -11.02
CA LEU A 333 8.92 13.30 -10.46
C LEU A 333 10.29 12.74 -10.84
N GLN A 334 10.71 12.84 -12.12
CA GLN A 334 12.01 12.36 -12.57
C GLN A 334 13.15 13.00 -11.79
N ARG A 335 13.11 14.32 -11.61
CA ARG A 335 14.12 15.07 -10.84
C ARG A 335 14.09 14.72 -9.35
N MET A 336 12.92 14.50 -8.78
CA MET A 336 12.78 14.07 -7.37
C MET A 336 13.28 12.63 -7.14
N VAL A 337 13.19 11.74 -8.14
CA VAL A 337 13.82 10.41 -8.05
C VAL A 337 15.34 10.57 -7.93
N VAL A 338 15.96 11.45 -8.73
CA VAL A 338 17.39 11.75 -8.60
C VAL A 338 17.72 12.32 -7.22
N THR A 339 16.94 13.33 -6.77
CA THR A 339 17.08 13.91 -5.43
C THR A 339 17.08 12.83 -4.34
N GLY A 340 16.12 11.89 -4.39
CA GLY A 340 16.01 10.81 -3.40
C GLY A 340 17.19 9.84 -3.44
N ILE A 341 17.72 9.54 -4.63
CA ILE A 341 18.89 8.67 -4.80
C ILE A 341 20.17 9.35 -4.32
N GLU A 342 20.31 10.67 -4.50
CA GLU A 342 21.51 11.42 -4.13
C GLU A 342 21.54 11.85 -2.67
N TYR A 343 20.39 12.00 -2.03
CA TYR A 343 20.30 12.43 -0.63
C TYR A 343 20.94 11.40 0.33
N ARG A 344 21.83 11.85 1.22
CA ARG A 344 22.68 11.01 2.08
C ARG A 344 22.51 11.26 3.58
N ASP A 345 21.89 12.37 3.96
CA ASP A 345 21.91 12.87 5.34
C ASP A 345 20.77 12.29 6.21
N GLY A 346 20.06 11.30 5.71
CA GLY A 346 18.97 10.65 6.40
C GLY A 346 17.91 10.07 5.45
N ALA A 347 16.74 9.83 5.97
CA ALA A 347 15.60 9.31 5.22
C ALA A 347 14.94 10.41 4.37
N ILE A 348 14.47 10.02 3.18
CA ILE A 348 13.69 10.90 2.31
C ILE A 348 12.49 10.16 1.75
N ALA A 349 11.33 10.81 1.76
CA ALA A 349 10.08 10.29 1.22
C ALA A 349 9.57 11.15 0.07
N MET A 350 9.26 10.52 -1.05
CA MET A 350 8.58 11.12 -2.19
C MET A 350 7.21 10.51 -2.34
N ARG A 351 6.17 11.35 -2.32
CA ARG A 351 4.78 10.91 -2.50
C ARG A 351 4.23 11.38 -3.85
N TYR A 352 3.55 10.50 -4.58
CA TYR A 352 2.94 10.83 -5.88
C TYR A 352 1.61 10.10 -6.09
N PRO A 353 0.68 10.68 -6.91
CA PRO A 353 -0.68 10.19 -7.02
C PRO A 353 -0.79 8.91 -7.85
N ARG A 354 -1.90 8.19 -7.67
CA ARG A 354 -2.37 7.16 -8.60
C ARG A 354 -2.86 7.81 -9.89
N GLY A 355 -2.42 7.31 -11.04
CA GLY A 355 -2.97 7.73 -12.32
C GLY A 355 -1.93 8.16 -13.34
N ASN A 356 -2.42 8.86 -14.35
CA ASN A 356 -1.60 9.38 -15.43
C ASN A 356 -1.04 10.74 -15.06
N GLY A 357 0.11 11.09 -15.63
CA GLY A 357 0.64 12.45 -15.60
C GLY A 357 -0.21 13.44 -16.40
N TYR A 358 0.27 14.66 -16.47
CA TYR A 358 -0.38 15.76 -17.20
C TYR A 358 0.03 15.87 -18.66
N GLY A 359 1.04 15.08 -19.10
CA GLY A 359 1.56 15.11 -20.47
C GLY A 359 2.66 16.13 -20.67
N VAL A 360 3.40 16.48 -19.61
CA VAL A 360 4.58 17.34 -19.74
C VAL A 360 5.72 16.61 -20.45
N PRO A 361 6.60 17.33 -21.15
CA PRO A 361 7.79 16.74 -21.78
C PRO A 361 8.63 16.00 -20.73
N LEU A 362 8.97 14.74 -21.04
CA LEU A 362 9.86 13.92 -20.22
C LEU A 362 11.27 13.92 -20.80
N MET A 363 12.26 13.88 -19.91
CA MET A 363 13.65 13.72 -20.28
C MET A 363 14.01 12.23 -20.28
N GLU A 364 14.86 11.80 -21.19
CA GLU A 364 15.37 10.42 -21.24
C GLU A 364 16.60 10.23 -20.33
N GLU A 365 17.35 11.29 -20.08
CA GLU A 365 18.55 11.34 -19.23
C GLU A 365 18.91 12.80 -18.87
N GLY A 366 19.95 13.00 -18.06
CA GLY A 366 20.42 14.34 -17.68
C GLY A 366 19.55 15.05 -16.66
N TRP A 367 18.85 14.31 -15.82
CA TRP A 367 18.03 14.89 -14.75
C TRP A 367 18.93 15.49 -13.67
N GLU A 368 18.59 16.72 -13.25
CA GLU A 368 19.24 17.38 -12.13
C GLU A 368 18.42 17.23 -10.85
N ALA A 369 19.07 16.95 -9.74
CA ALA A 369 18.43 16.92 -8.43
C ALA A 369 17.82 18.27 -8.08
N ILE A 370 16.70 18.24 -7.38
CA ILE A 370 16.07 19.43 -6.80
C ILE A 370 16.74 19.70 -5.44
N PRO A 371 17.23 20.91 -5.17
CA PRO A 371 17.77 21.26 -3.87
C PRO A 371 16.73 21.04 -2.75
N ILE A 372 17.14 20.38 -1.68
CA ILE A 372 16.26 20.06 -0.55
C ILE A 372 15.68 21.34 0.05
N GLY A 373 14.35 21.33 0.25
CA GLY A 373 13.64 22.43 0.89
C GLY A 373 13.44 23.68 0.00
N LYS A 374 13.63 23.57 -1.32
CA LYS A 374 13.45 24.72 -2.23
C LYS A 374 12.19 24.60 -3.06
N GLY A 375 11.29 25.57 -2.86
CA GLY A 375 10.08 25.78 -3.65
C GLY A 375 10.32 26.53 -4.96
N GLU A 376 9.24 26.81 -5.69
CA GLU A 376 9.27 27.46 -7.00
C GLU A 376 8.03 28.36 -7.17
N ILE A 377 8.25 29.62 -7.58
CA ILE A 377 7.13 30.50 -7.96
C ILE A 377 6.72 30.17 -9.39
N LEU A 378 5.45 29.83 -9.60
CA LEU A 378 4.89 29.50 -10.93
C LEU A 378 4.10 30.66 -11.54
N ARG A 379 3.55 31.54 -10.69
CA ARG A 379 2.78 32.71 -11.10
C ARG A 379 2.96 33.83 -10.08
N HIS A 380 3.02 35.05 -10.54
CA HIS A 380 3.05 36.26 -9.70
C HIS A 380 1.69 36.93 -9.65
N GLY A 381 1.32 37.47 -8.50
CA GLY A 381 0.13 38.28 -8.23
C GLY A 381 0.22 38.82 -6.80
N ASP A 382 -0.62 39.83 -6.47
CA ASP A 382 -0.47 40.56 -5.22
C ASP A 382 -1.66 40.47 -4.27
N ASP A 383 -2.75 39.77 -4.65
CA ASP A 383 -3.97 39.71 -3.84
C ASP A 383 -4.03 38.49 -2.93
N VAL A 384 -3.57 37.31 -3.38
CA VAL A 384 -3.58 36.09 -2.61
C VAL A 384 -2.36 35.22 -2.94
N LEU A 385 -1.76 34.59 -1.92
CA LEU A 385 -0.69 33.60 -2.05
C LEU A 385 -1.28 32.21 -1.98
N ILE A 386 -1.17 31.43 -3.05
CA ILE A 386 -1.59 30.02 -3.09
C ILE A 386 -0.35 29.13 -3.02
N LEU A 387 -0.24 28.35 -1.95
CA LEU A 387 0.80 27.36 -1.75
C LEU A 387 0.25 25.98 -2.14
N GLY A 388 0.63 25.48 -3.31
CA GLY A 388 0.26 24.15 -3.77
C GLY A 388 1.29 23.09 -3.39
N TYR A 389 0.84 21.89 -3.00
CA TYR A 389 1.70 20.77 -2.67
C TYR A 389 1.37 19.54 -3.50
N GLY A 390 2.36 19.01 -4.23
CA GLY A 390 2.25 17.83 -5.08
C GLY A 390 1.22 18.02 -6.20
N SER A 391 0.36 17.04 -6.42
CA SER A 391 -0.70 17.06 -7.46
C SER A 391 -1.61 18.30 -7.42
N MET A 392 -1.76 18.94 -6.25
CA MET A 392 -2.61 20.11 -6.11
C MET A 392 -2.00 21.40 -6.70
N VAL A 393 -0.74 21.40 -7.10
CA VAL A 393 -0.11 22.55 -7.77
C VAL A 393 -0.81 22.89 -9.09
N ASN A 394 -1.15 21.88 -9.89
CA ASN A 394 -1.90 22.09 -11.14
C ASN A 394 -3.32 22.61 -10.88
N SER A 395 -3.98 22.09 -9.84
CA SER A 395 -5.27 22.63 -9.41
C SER A 395 -5.15 24.06 -8.90
N ALA A 396 -4.06 24.42 -8.23
CA ALA A 396 -3.77 25.79 -7.79
C ALA A 396 -3.59 26.75 -8.98
N MET A 397 -2.90 26.33 -10.03
CA MET A 397 -2.77 27.12 -11.27
C MET A 397 -4.13 27.37 -11.93
N GLN A 398 -4.95 26.33 -12.08
CA GLN A 398 -6.31 26.47 -12.64
C GLN A 398 -7.21 27.33 -11.74
N THR A 399 -7.10 27.19 -10.42
CA THR A 399 -7.82 28.06 -9.48
C THR A 399 -7.39 29.52 -9.63
N ALA A 400 -6.09 29.79 -9.81
CA ALA A 400 -5.58 31.14 -10.02
C ALA A 400 -6.06 31.76 -11.35
N GLU A 401 -6.29 30.96 -12.39
CA GLU A 401 -6.90 31.42 -13.65
C GLU A 401 -8.35 31.86 -13.42
N ILE A 402 -9.15 31.04 -12.72
CA ILE A 402 -10.53 31.37 -12.38
C ILE A 402 -10.59 32.65 -11.51
N LEU A 403 -9.72 32.78 -10.52
CA LEU A 403 -9.62 33.95 -9.66
C LEU A 403 -9.31 35.23 -10.48
N SER A 404 -8.45 35.10 -11.50
CA SER A 404 -8.10 36.20 -12.41
C SER A 404 -9.31 36.72 -13.19
N GLU A 405 -10.24 35.84 -13.60
CA GLU A 405 -11.51 36.23 -14.25
C GLU A 405 -12.42 37.04 -13.31
N HIS A 406 -12.21 36.91 -11.99
CA HIS A 406 -12.90 37.70 -10.97
C HIS A 406 -12.07 38.90 -10.44
N GLY A 407 -11.00 39.26 -11.15
CA GLY A 407 -10.16 40.41 -10.81
C GLY A 407 -9.21 40.19 -9.61
N VAL A 408 -8.96 38.92 -9.22
CA VAL A 408 -8.04 38.57 -8.12
C VAL A 408 -6.73 37.99 -8.68
N ALA A 409 -5.63 38.69 -8.45
CA ALA A 409 -4.29 38.32 -8.90
C ALA A 409 -3.61 37.40 -7.86
N ALA A 410 -3.47 36.11 -8.17
CA ALA A 410 -2.86 35.13 -7.28
C ALA A 410 -1.38 34.92 -7.60
N THR A 411 -0.52 34.92 -6.55
CA THR A 411 0.81 34.30 -6.60
C THR A 411 0.64 32.81 -6.33
N VAL A 412 1.19 31.94 -7.20
CA VAL A 412 1.16 30.49 -7.02
C VAL A 412 2.58 29.96 -6.79
N VAL A 413 2.76 29.24 -5.70
CA VAL A 413 4.02 28.60 -5.33
C VAL A 413 3.84 27.07 -5.32
N ASN A 414 4.71 26.38 -6.04
CA ASN A 414 4.94 24.95 -5.87
C ASN A 414 5.84 24.73 -4.65
N ALA A 415 5.30 24.27 -3.55
CA ALA A 415 6.03 24.12 -2.31
C ALA A 415 7.08 23.00 -2.37
N ARG A 416 6.89 21.99 -3.24
CA ARG A 416 7.77 20.79 -3.41
C ARG A 416 8.00 19.97 -2.15
N PHE A 417 8.33 20.64 -1.03
CA PHE A 417 8.67 20.02 0.24
C PHE A 417 7.70 20.49 1.34
N VAL A 418 7.16 19.54 2.10
CA VAL A 418 6.50 19.87 3.36
C VAL A 418 7.51 19.87 4.51
N LYS A 419 8.63 19.16 4.34
CA LYS A 419 9.73 19.11 5.30
C LYS A 419 11.06 18.87 4.58
N PRO A 420 12.03 19.79 4.70
CA PRO A 420 11.84 21.13 5.25
C PRO A 420 11.01 22.03 4.35
N LEU A 421 10.22 22.92 4.94
CA LEU A 421 9.47 23.94 4.21
C LEU A 421 10.41 25.08 3.80
N ASP A 422 10.23 25.64 2.58
CA ASP A 422 11.00 26.79 2.10
C ASP A 422 10.52 28.10 2.76
N THR A 423 10.93 28.30 3.99
CA THR A 423 10.57 29.51 4.77
C THR A 423 11.18 30.78 4.18
N GLU A 424 12.36 30.71 3.54
CA GLU A 424 13.00 31.84 2.89
C GLU A 424 12.16 32.37 1.71
N LEU A 425 11.48 31.49 0.98
CA LEU A 425 10.59 31.86 -0.10
C LEU A 425 9.21 32.27 0.41
N ILE A 426 8.62 31.49 1.31
CA ILE A 426 7.20 31.59 1.67
C ILE A 426 6.94 32.77 2.63
N MET A 427 7.81 33.02 3.63
CA MET A 427 7.56 34.04 4.65
C MET A 427 7.47 35.45 4.06
N PRO A 428 8.42 35.92 3.23
CA PRO A 428 8.33 37.26 2.64
C PRO A 428 7.10 37.43 1.74
N LEU A 429 6.73 36.37 0.98
CA LEU A 429 5.53 36.39 0.14
C LEU A 429 4.27 36.51 0.99
N ALA A 430 4.15 35.73 2.06
CA ALA A 430 3.02 35.76 2.97
C ALA A 430 2.85 37.12 3.65
N GLN A 431 3.93 37.73 4.13
CA GLN A 431 3.92 39.06 4.75
C GLN A 431 3.52 40.15 3.75
N ARG A 432 4.05 40.10 2.53
CA ARG A 432 3.76 41.07 1.47
C ARG A 432 2.30 41.01 1.00
N ILE A 433 1.81 39.78 0.75
CA ILE A 433 0.49 39.54 0.17
C ILE A 433 -0.60 39.59 1.25
N GLY A 434 -0.34 39.04 2.44
CA GLY A 434 -1.22 39.17 3.60
C GLY A 434 -2.42 38.24 3.62
N GLN A 435 -2.61 37.38 2.61
CA GLN A 435 -3.68 36.37 2.53
C GLN A 435 -3.10 35.11 1.91
N VAL A 436 -3.23 33.97 2.58
CA VAL A 436 -2.59 32.71 2.17
C VAL A 436 -3.60 31.58 2.03
N VAL A 437 -3.45 30.79 1.01
CA VAL A 437 -4.19 29.54 0.79
C VAL A 437 -3.21 28.39 0.71
N THR A 438 -3.46 27.29 1.40
CA THR A 438 -2.72 26.04 1.21
C THR A 438 -3.58 25.00 0.52
N MET A 439 -3.03 24.30 -0.45
CA MET A 439 -3.73 23.25 -1.20
C MET A 439 -2.97 21.94 -1.14
N GLU A 440 -3.61 20.90 -0.59
CA GLU A 440 -3.04 19.58 -0.44
C GLU A 440 -4.05 18.46 -0.75
N GLU A 441 -3.59 17.36 -1.31
CA GLU A 441 -4.34 16.11 -1.43
C GLU A 441 -3.93 15.17 -0.28
N GLY A 442 -4.20 15.64 0.94
CA GLY A 442 -3.90 15.03 2.22
C GLY A 442 -4.92 15.48 3.27
N CYS A 443 -4.91 14.85 4.45
CA CYS A 443 -5.76 15.27 5.56
C CYS A 443 -5.35 16.66 6.07
N LEU A 444 -6.33 17.52 6.35
CA LEU A 444 -6.09 18.86 6.90
C LEU A 444 -5.43 18.84 8.29
N MET A 445 -5.73 17.80 9.07
CA MET A 445 -5.16 17.64 10.42
C MET A 445 -3.72 17.10 10.30
N GLY A 446 -2.74 17.92 10.73
CA GLY A 446 -1.32 17.55 10.65
C GLY A 446 -0.70 17.55 9.25
N GLY A 447 -1.46 17.89 8.20
CA GLY A 447 -1.00 17.91 6.83
C GLY A 447 -0.12 19.12 6.47
N PHE A 448 -0.04 19.42 5.16
CA PHE A 448 0.78 20.52 4.62
C PHE A 448 0.32 21.90 5.15
N GLY A 449 -0.99 22.16 5.15
CA GLY A 449 -1.52 23.41 5.69
C GLY A 449 -1.22 23.60 7.18
N SER A 450 -1.14 22.51 7.96
CA SER A 450 -0.71 22.58 9.36
C SER A 450 0.77 22.94 9.46
N ALA A 451 1.63 22.36 8.60
CA ALA A 451 3.05 22.70 8.56
C ALA A 451 3.30 24.19 8.25
N VAL A 452 2.52 24.76 7.32
CA VAL A 452 2.59 26.18 6.99
C VAL A 452 2.17 27.05 8.18
N LEU A 453 1.09 26.70 8.88
CA LEU A 453 0.63 27.42 10.07
C LEU A 453 1.67 27.38 11.22
N GLU A 454 2.24 26.22 11.49
CA GLU A 454 3.31 26.08 12.50
C GLU A 454 4.50 26.97 12.13
N ALA A 455 4.97 26.89 10.86
CA ALA A 455 6.08 27.69 10.40
C ALA A 455 5.77 29.21 10.48
N PHE A 456 4.56 29.63 10.21
CA PHE A 456 4.14 31.04 10.32
C PHE A 456 4.19 31.49 11.78
N MET A 457 3.67 30.72 12.72
CA MET A 457 3.71 31.06 14.13
C MET A 457 5.15 31.12 14.68
N ASP A 458 6.00 30.15 14.30
CA ASP A 458 7.41 30.10 14.72
C ASP A 458 8.22 31.29 14.18
N ASN A 459 7.80 31.88 13.06
CA ASN A 459 8.45 33.05 12.45
C ASN A 459 7.70 34.37 12.65
N ASN A 460 6.70 34.42 13.54
CA ASN A 460 5.88 35.59 13.85
C ASN A 460 5.17 36.19 12.61
N VAL A 461 4.75 35.37 11.66
CA VAL A 461 3.96 35.76 10.50
C VAL A 461 2.48 35.60 10.80
N LEU A 462 1.78 36.70 11.05
CA LEU A 462 0.37 36.73 11.45
C LEU A 462 -0.49 37.15 10.25
N VAL A 463 -0.89 36.18 9.44
CA VAL A 463 -1.74 36.38 8.25
C VAL A 463 -2.86 35.35 8.22
N PRO A 464 -4.04 35.70 7.69
CA PRO A 464 -5.12 34.75 7.47
C PRO A 464 -4.69 33.62 6.54
N VAL A 465 -4.98 32.37 6.92
CA VAL A 465 -4.67 31.18 6.12
C VAL A 465 -5.94 30.36 5.90
N LEU A 466 -6.33 30.16 4.65
CA LEU A 466 -7.36 29.23 4.23
C LEU A 466 -6.70 27.90 3.86
N ARG A 467 -7.05 26.82 4.55
CA ARG A 467 -6.55 25.47 4.23
C ARG A 467 -7.56 24.71 3.37
N LEU A 468 -7.12 24.20 2.23
CA LEU A 468 -7.89 23.37 1.30
C LEU A 468 -7.24 21.99 1.21
N GLY A 469 -7.95 20.97 1.67
CA GLY A 469 -7.52 19.58 1.73
C GLY A 469 -8.65 18.70 2.22
N VAL A 470 -8.36 17.42 2.50
CA VAL A 470 -9.36 16.45 2.93
C VAL A 470 -9.77 16.74 4.39
N PRO A 471 -11.06 17.01 4.65
CA PRO A 471 -11.55 17.26 5.99
C PRO A 471 -11.50 15.98 6.85
N ASP A 472 -11.82 16.10 8.15
CA ASP A 472 -11.88 14.96 9.07
C ASP A 472 -13.08 14.05 8.78
N LYS A 473 -12.95 13.29 7.69
CA LYS A 473 -13.91 12.25 7.28
C LYS A 473 -13.22 11.13 6.51
N LEU A 474 -13.76 9.92 6.59
CA LEU A 474 -13.38 8.83 5.71
C LEU A 474 -13.89 9.12 4.30
N VAL A 475 -13.07 8.84 3.29
CA VAL A 475 -13.42 9.02 1.88
C VAL A 475 -13.80 7.68 1.28
N ASP A 476 -15.05 7.57 0.86
CA ASP A 476 -15.58 6.38 0.22
C ASP A 476 -14.99 6.16 -1.17
N HIS A 477 -15.30 5.02 -1.73
CA HIS A 477 -14.87 4.65 -3.05
C HIS A 477 -15.72 5.34 -4.13
N ALA A 478 -15.04 6.03 -5.06
CA ALA A 478 -15.63 6.72 -6.20
C ALA A 478 -14.55 6.90 -7.28
N LYS A 479 -14.83 7.57 -8.39
CA LYS A 479 -13.74 8.04 -9.26
C LYS A 479 -13.02 9.22 -8.58
N PRO A 480 -11.68 9.38 -8.77
CA PRO A 480 -10.95 10.48 -8.14
C PRO A 480 -11.57 11.86 -8.35
N ASP A 481 -12.08 12.15 -9.57
CA ASP A 481 -12.71 13.41 -9.88
C ASP A 481 -14.05 13.60 -9.13
N GLU A 482 -14.85 12.53 -8.97
CA GLU A 482 -16.09 12.54 -8.19
C GLU A 482 -15.75 12.79 -6.70
N SER A 483 -14.75 12.11 -6.15
CA SER A 483 -14.30 12.36 -4.78
C SER A 483 -13.82 13.80 -4.57
N LYS A 484 -13.14 14.41 -5.56
CA LYS A 484 -12.72 15.83 -5.48
C LYS A 484 -13.91 16.77 -5.44
N VAL A 485 -14.96 16.48 -6.21
CA VAL A 485 -16.22 17.27 -6.15
C VAL A 485 -16.84 17.18 -4.76
N ASP A 486 -16.96 15.97 -4.19
CA ASP A 486 -17.57 15.75 -2.87
C ASP A 486 -16.77 16.37 -1.71
N LEU A 487 -15.47 16.55 -1.92
CA LEU A 487 -14.56 17.16 -0.95
C LEU A 487 -14.40 18.68 -1.12
N GLY A 488 -14.99 19.27 -2.19
CA GLY A 488 -14.83 20.69 -2.49
C GLY A 488 -13.40 21.04 -2.96
N LEU A 489 -12.72 20.12 -3.63
CA LEU A 489 -11.33 20.23 -4.08
C LEU A 489 -11.19 20.38 -5.61
N THR A 490 -12.27 20.69 -6.31
CA THR A 490 -12.17 21.11 -7.72
C THR A 490 -11.70 22.56 -7.81
N PRO A 491 -11.01 22.96 -8.90
CA PRO A 491 -10.54 24.33 -9.07
C PRO A 491 -11.64 25.39 -8.90
N SER A 492 -12.84 25.14 -9.44
CA SER A 492 -13.99 26.07 -9.32
C SER A 492 -14.47 26.21 -7.87
N GLN A 493 -14.65 25.10 -7.16
CA GLN A 493 -15.07 25.12 -5.74
C GLN A 493 -14.02 25.77 -4.84
N MET A 494 -12.74 25.55 -5.12
CA MET A 494 -11.65 26.17 -4.38
C MET A 494 -11.60 27.68 -4.65
N ALA A 495 -11.77 28.13 -5.90
CA ALA A 495 -11.86 29.56 -6.25
C ALA A 495 -13.03 30.22 -5.53
N GLU A 496 -14.19 29.60 -5.54
CA GLU A 496 -15.38 30.13 -4.82
C GLU A 496 -15.10 30.29 -3.32
N ARG A 497 -14.51 29.28 -2.67
CA ARG A 497 -14.13 29.35 -1.25
C ARG A 497 -13.13 30.46 -0.95
N ILE A 498 -12.16 30.69 -1.85
CA ILE A 498 -11.19 31.77 -1.72
C ILE A 498 -11.89 33.14 -1.81
N LEU A 499 -12.76 33.34 -2.81
CA LEU A 499 -13.52 34.56 -2.97
C LEU A 499 -14.44 34.86 -1.79
N GLN A 500 -15.04 33.86 -1.19
CA GLN A 500 -15.85 33.99 0.03
C GLN A 500 -15.03 34.31 1.28
N SER A 501 -13.81 33.77 1.38
CA SER A 501 -12.95 33.89 2.57
C SER A 501 -12.14 35.16 2.61
N PHE A 502 -11.76 35.71 1.47
CA PHE A 502 -10.91 36.89 1.36
C PHE A 502 -11.61 38.02 0.59
N LYS A 503 -11.72 39.18 1.22
CA LYS A 503 -12.20 40.38 0.52
C LYS A 503 -11.11 40.87 -0.44
N PRO A 504 -11.45 41.21 -1.70
CA PRO A 504 -10.49 41.85 -2.60
C PRO A 504 -9.93 43.12 -1.94
N LYS A 505 -8.62 43.32 -2.04
CA LYS A 505 -8.04 44.64 -1.70
C LYS A 505 -8.68 45.64 -2.67
N LEU A 506 -9.53 46.56 -2.15
CA LEU A 506 -10.02 47.66 -2.96
C LEU A 506 -8.80 48.36 -3.54
N SER A 507 -8.63 48.30 -4.87
CA SER A 507 -7.66 49.15 -5.54
C SER A 507 -8.00 50.59 -5.18
N THR A 508 -7.16 51.26 -4.40
CA THR A 508 -7.18 52.70 -4.29
C THR A 508 -6.84 53.22 -5.68
N VAL A 509 -7.87 53.39 -6.48
CA VAL A 509 -7.78 54.26 -7.66
C VAL A 509 -7.58 55.65 -7.06
N ASN A 510 -6.31 56.14 -7.08
CA ASN A 510 -6.02 57.54 -6.86
C ASN A 510 -6.76 58.33 -7.95
N VAL A 511 -7.80 59.04 -7.54
CA VAL A 511 -8.45 60.06 -8.34
C VAL A 511 -7.54 61.29 -8.40
#